data_fd6fe0c712e084c8b585e6a2105d3ed7
#
_entry.id   fd6fe0c712e084c8b585e6a2105d3ed7
#
_cell.length_a   1.000
_cell.length_b   1.000
_cell.length_c   1.000
_cell.angle_alpha   90.00
_cell.angle_beta   90.00
_cell.angle_gamma   90.00
#
_symmetry.space_group_name_H-M   'P 1'
#
loop_
_entity.id
_entity.type
_entity.pdbx_description
1 polymer ?
#
loop_
_entity_poly.entity_id
_entity_poly.type
_entity_poly.pdbx_seq_one_letter_code
_entity_poly.pdbx_strand_id
1 'polypeptide(L)'
;MNQIEIVNLLNEEIKELEDVKNVINIAIKNQKLDNLEFNIIIVDNNYIHKLNRDYRNIDRPTDVITFALEDYEDIKLEHRMLGDIYISLDKARSQAEEYGHSFKREICFLAVHGFYHLLGYDHMTEADEKVMFAKQEEVLNSYGITR
;
A
#
# COMPACT_ATOMS: atom_id res chain seq x y z
N MET A 1 -14.49 -0.69 13.88
CA MET A 1 -14.78 -1.24 12.54
C MET A 1 -14.00 -0.46 11.49
N ASN A 2 -13.24 -1.14 10.66
CA ASN A 2 -12.43 -0.50 9.63
C ASN A 2 -13.22 -0.33 8.35
N GLN A 3 -13.02 0.79 7.66
CA GLN A 3 -13.63 1.09 6.37
C GLN A 3 -12.52 1.24 5.32
N ILE A 4 -12.26 0.15 4.62
CA ILE A 4 -11.22 0.11 3.59
C ILE A 4 -11.91 -0.10 2.25
N GLU A 5 -11.77 0.86 1.33
CA GLU A 5 -12.26 0.71 -0.02
C GLU A 5 -11.11 0.43 -0.96
N ILE A 6 -11.29 -0.60 -1.78
CA ILE A 6 -10.37 -0.90 -2.87
C ILE A 6 -11.09 -0.56 -4.15
N VAL A 7 -10.58 0.47 -4.83
CA VAL A 7 -11.21 1.01 -6.05
C VAL A 7 -10.33 0.65 -7.24
N ASN A 8 -10.92 -0.08 -8.18
CA ASN A 8 -10.23 -0.42 -9.43
C ASN A 8 -10.74 0.52 -10.54
N LEU A 9 -9.90 1.45 -10.96
CA LEU A 9 -10.25 2.42 -12.00
C LEU A 9 -10.03 1.88 -13.41
N LEU A 10 -9.59 0.63 -13.55
CA LEU A 10 -9.29 0.02 -14.83
C LEU A 10 -10.42 -0.90 -15.29
N ASN A 11 -10.56 -1.08 -16.60
CA ASN A 11 -11.57 -1.98 -17.20
C ASN A 11 -11.07 -3.42 -17.23
N GLU A 12 -10.55 -3.88 -16.10
CA GLU A 12 -9.93 -5.20 -16.00
C GLU A 12 -10.24 -5.78 -14.62
N GLU A 13 -10.68 -7.03 -14.58
CA GLU A 13 -10.90 -7.71 -13.32
C GLU A 13 -9.56 -8.18 -12.74
N ILE A 14 -9.33 -7.88 -11.46
CA ILE A 14 -8.10 -8.24 -10.76
C ILE A 14 -8.48 -9.08 -9.54
N LYS A 15 -8.39 -10.40 -9.67
CA LYS A 15 -8.77 -11.33 -8.61
C LYS A 15 -7.92 -11.20 -7.35
N GLU A 16 -6.67 -10.77 -7.50
CA GLU A 16 -5.72 -10.60 -6.40
C GLU A 16 -6.09 -9.47 -5.44
N LEU A 17 -7.08 -8.64 -5.77
CA LEU A 17 -7.54 -7.59 -4.85
C LEU A 17 -8.17 -8.17 -3.58
N GLU A 18 -8.70 -9.38 -3.64
CA GLU A 18 -9.17 -10.09 -2.43
C GLU A 18 -7.99 -10.40 -1.51
N ASP A 19 -6.86 -10.81 -2.06
CA ASP A 19 -5.64 -11.04 -1.28
C ASP A 19 -5.12 -9.74 -0.67
N VAL A 20 -5.17 -8.64 -1.42
CA VAL A 20 -4.80 -7.30 -0.91
C VAL A 20 -5.64 -6.96 0.32
N LYS A 21 -6.93 -7.15 0.25
CA LYS A 21 -7.84 -6.89 1.37
C LYS A 21 -7.45 -7.72 2.60
N ASN A 22 -7.16 -8.99 2.39
CA ASN A 22 -6.82 -9.91 3.48
C ASN A 22 -5.49 -9.53 4.15
N VAL A 23 -4.45 -9.21 3.38
CA VAL A 23 -3.15 -8.82 3.96
C VAL A 23 -3.25 -7.47 4.69
N ILE A 24 -4.05 -6.55 4.19
CA ILE A 24 -4.27 -5.27 4.87
C ILE A 24 -4.96 -5.50 6.22
N ASN A 25 -5.95 -6.39 6.29
CA ASN A 25 -6.60 -6.71 7.55
C ASN A 25 -5.62 -7.31 8.56
N ILE A 26 -4.69 -8.16 8.11
CA ILE A 26 -3.64 -8.70 8.98
C ILE A 26 -2.72 -7.57 9.47
N ALA A 27 -2.32 -6.66 8.58
CA ALA A 27 -1.46 -5.54 8.95
C ALA A 27 -2.11 -4.65 10.01
N ILE A 28 -3.40 -4.35 9.85
CA ILE A 28 -4.16 -3.55 10.83
C ILE A 28 -4.19 -4.25 12.19
N LYS A 29 -4.47 -5.56 12.19
CA LYS A 29 -4.51 -6.36 13.41
C LYS A 29 -3.15 -6.40 14.10
N ASN A 30 -2.07 -6.57 13.34
CA ASN A 30 -0.71 -6.59 13.90
C ASN A 30 -0.34 -5.27 14.57
N GLN A 31 -0.89 -4.16 14.09
CA GLN A 31 -0.69 -2.83 14.67
C GLN A 31 -1.64 -2.56 15.84
N LYS A 32 -2.55 -3.48 16.16
CA LYS A 32 -3.55 -3.33 17.22
C LYS A 32 -4.39 -2.06 17.06
N LEU A 33 -4.77 -1.79 15.82
CA LEU A 33 -5.57 -0.62 15.46
C LEU A 33 -6.98 -1.04 15.07
N ASP A 34 -7.91 -0.10 15.17
CA ASP A 34 -9.30 -0.26 14.74
C ASP A 34 -9.86 1.11 14.34
N ASN A 35 -11.05 1.09 13.74
CA ASN A 35 -11.75 2.30 13.30
C ASN A 35 -10.94 3.14 12.32
N LEU A 36 -10.22 2.47 11.42
CA LEU A 36 -9.45 3.12 10.35
C LEU A 36 -10.30 3.25 9.09
N GLU A 37 -10.09 4.35 8.38
CA GLU A 37 -10.69 4.57 7.07
C GLU A 37 -9.60 4.99 6.10
N PHE A 38 -9.49 4.31 4.96
CA PHE A 38 -8.59 4.69 3.89
C PHE A 38 -8.97 3.97 2.61
N ASN A 39 -8.39 4.43 1.50
CA ASN A 39 -8.69 3.90 0.18
C ASN A 39 -7.42 3.38 -0.49
N ILE A 40 -7.57 2.29 -1.24
CA ILE A 40 -6.54 1.76 -2.13
C ILE A 40 -7.10 1.88 -3.54
N ILE A 41 -6.42 2.62 -4.39
CA ILE A 41 -6.89 2.92 -5.75
C ILE A 41 -5.91 2.32 -6.75
N ILE A 42 -6.41 1.43 -7.61
CA ILE A 42 -5.61 0.78 -8.65
C ILE A 42 -5.72 1.58 -9.93
N VAL A 43 -4.59 1.98 -10.46
CA VAL A 43 -4.48 2.87 -11.63
C VAL A 43 -3.45 2.30 -12.62
N ASP A 44 -3.35 2.92 -13.81
CA ASP A 44 -2.32 2.58 -14.78
C ASP A 44 -1.11 3.50 -14.65
N ASN A 45 -0.07 3.24 -15.46
CA ASN A 45 1.15 4.04 -15.45
C ASN A 45 0.90 5.51 -15.82
N ASN A 46 0.00 5.77 -16.75
CA ASN A 46 -0.29 7.15 -17.17
C ASN A 46 -0.90 7.96 -16.02
N TYR A 47 -1.81 7.36 -15.29
CA TYR A 47 -2.48 8.01 -14.16
C TYR A 47 -1.47 8.31 -13.05
N ILE A 48 -0.68 7.32 -12.66
CA ILE A 48 0.27 7.51 -11.54
C ILE A 48 1.44 8.41 -11.93
N HIS A 49 1.82 8.42 -13.21
CA HIS A 49 2.82 9.36 -13.74
C HIS A 49 2.34 10.80 -13.54
N LYS A 50 1.09 11.07 -13.89
CA LYS A 50 0.49 12.40 -13.72
C LYS A 50 0.46 12.82 -12.25
N LEU A 51 0.06 11.92 -11.35
CA LEU A 51 0.08 12.18 -9.91
C LEU A 51 1.49 12.51 -9.41
N ASN A 52 2.47 11.73 -9.84
CA ASN A 52 3.84 11.90 -9.43
C ASN A 52 4.41 13.23 -9.89
N ARG A 53 4.12 13.61 -11.14
CA ARG A 53 4.54 14.89 -11.71
C ARG A 53 3.86 16.07 -11.00
N ASP A 54 2.52 16.01 -10.82
CA ASP A 54 1.76 17.14 -10.32
C ASP A 54 1.94 17.38 -8.82
N TYR A 55 2.14 16.32 -8.04
CA TYR A 55 2.20 16.42 -6.58
C TYR A 55 3.60 16.23 -5.98
N ARG A 56 4.52 15.59 -6.71
CA ARG A 56 5.88 15.32 -6.23
C ARG A 56 6.98 15.93 -7.09
N ASN A 57 6.62 16.56 -8.21
CA ASN A 57 7.55 17.13 -9.20
C ASN A 57 8.51 16.09 -9.79
N ILE A 58 8.06 14.85 -9.92
CA ILE A 58 8.83 13.76 -10.51
C ILE A 58 8.13 13.34 -11.81
N ASP A 59 8.74 13.62 -12.95
CA ASP A 59 8.15 13.40 -14.26
C ASP A 59 8.40 11.97 -14.76
N ARG A 60 7.84 10.99 -14.03
CA ARG A 60 7.90 9.57 -14.41
C ARG A 60 6.86 8.80 -13.60
N PRO A 61 6.43 7.61 -14.09
CA PRO A 61 5.57 6.75 -13.28
C PRO A 61 6.33 6.15 -12.10
N THR A 62 5.60 5.71 -11.10
CA THR A 62 6.14 4.97 -9.95
C THR A 62 5.21 3.81 -9.64
N ASP A 63 5.55 2.98 -8.67
CA ASP A 63 4.74 1.82 -8.29
C ASP A 63 3.61 2.18 -7.32
N VAL A 64 3.88 3.01 -6.33
CA VAL A 64 2.91 3.36 -5.29
C VAL A 64 3.10 4.81 -4.86
N ILE A 65 1.99 5.52 -4.64
CA ILE A 65 1.98 6.87 -4.07
C ILE A 65 0.98 6.88 -2.92
N THR A 66 1.38 7.44 -1.79
CA THR A 66 0.48 7.61 -0.65
C THR A 66 0.23 9.09 -0.38
N PHE A 67 -1.02 9.41 -0.04
CA PHE A 67 -1.41 10.74 0.41
C PHE A 67 -1.97 10.61 1.81
N ALA A 68 -1.14 10.92 2.81
CA ALA A 68 -1.53 10.84 4.20
C ALA A 68 -2.34 12.09 4.60
N LEU A 69 -3.52 11.86 5.15
CA LEU A 69 -4.40 12.93 5.63
C LEU A 69 -4.27 13.16 7.12
N GLU A 70 -3.79 12.14 7.85
CA GLU A 70 -3.70 12.19 9.30
C GLU A 70 -2.27 12.48 9.73
N ASP A 71 -2.13 13.46 10.62
CA ASP A 71 -0.86 13.73 11.25
C ASP A 71 -0.66 12.76 12.42
N TYR A 72 0.58 12.43 12.72
CA TYR A 72 0.95 11.47 13.75
C TYR A 72 0.36 11.80 15.11
N GLU A 73 0.07 13.06 15.37
CA GLU A 73 -0.50 13.53 16.64
C GLU A 73 -2.00 13.25 16.80
N ASP A 74 -2.70 12.89 15.72
CA ASP A 74 -4.14 12.63 15.73
C ASP A 74 -4.51 11.19 16.10
N ILE A 75 -3.55 10.42 16.58
CA ILE A 75 -3.70 9.01 16.96
C ILE A 75 -4.81 8.77 18.00
N LYS A 76 -5.25 9.80 18.66
CA LYS A 76 -6.23 9.72 19.76
C LYS A 76 -7.69 9.78 19.33
N LEU A 77 -7.97 9.98 18.05
CA LEU A 77 -9.34 10.05 17.57
C LEU A 77 -9.92 8.63 17.46
N GLU A 78 -11.20 8.49 17.81
CA GLU A 78 -11.90 7.20 17.74
C GLU A 78 -12.00 6.68 16.31
N HIS A 79 -12.10 7.59 15.33
CA HIS A 79 -12.17 7.27 13.91
C HIS A 79 -11.05 7.99 13.19
N ARG A 80 -10.21 7.24 12.50
CA ARG A 80 -9.01 7.77 11.84
C ARG A 80 -9.10 7.64 10.33
N MET A 81 -9.16 8.77 9.65
CA MET A 81 -9.06 8.84 8.18
C MET A 81 -7.57 8.94 7.82
N LEU A 82 -7.00 7.85 7.33
CA LEU A 82 -5.56 7.79 7.04
C LEU A 82 -5.17 8.43 5.71
N GLY A 83 -5.98 8.26 4.67
CA GLY A 83 -5.68 8.83 3.36
C GLY A 83 -5.88 7.85 2.23
N ASP A 84 -5.05 8.00 1.18
CA ASP A 84 -5.18 7.22 -0.04
C ASP A 84 -3.86 6.57 -0.45
N ILE A 85 -3.97 5.36 -0.99
CA ILE A 85 -2.83 4.61 -1.55
C ILE A 85 -3.15 4.34 -3.02
N TYR A 86 -2.33 4.90 -3.92
CA TYR A 86 -2.44 4.65 -5.37
C TYR A 86 -1.38 3.63 -5.78
N ILE A 87 -1.80 2.58 -6.48
CA ILE A 87 -0.91 1.51 -6.93
C ILE A 87 -1.03 1.40 -8.45
N SER A 88 0.10 1.42 -9.16
CA SER A 88 0.15 1.16 -10.60
C SER A 88 0.10 -0.33 -10.86
N LEU A 89 -0.95 -0.79 -11.54
CA LEU A 89 -1.07 -2.19 -11.96
C LEU A 89 0.07 -2.59 -12.91
N ASP A 90 0.43 -1.68 -13.83
CA ASP A 90 1.51 -1.92 -14.79
C ASP A 90 2.84 -2.14 -14.07
N LYS A 91 3.15 -1.30 -13.08
CA LYS A 91 4.38 -1.43 -12.30
C LYS A 91 4.37 -2.68 -11.42
N ALA A 92 3.22 -3.00 -10.82
CA ALA A 92 3.12 -4.21 -10.01
C ALA A 92 3.43 -5.45 -10.84
N ARG A 93 2.92 -5.53 -12.07
CA ARG A 93 3.18 -6.63 -12.98
C ARG A 93 4.63 -6.68 -13.44
N SER A 94 5.19 -5.56 -13.88
CA SER A 94 6.56 -5.51 -14.36
C SER A 94 7.58 -5.79 -13.25
N GLN A 95 7.35 -5.29 -12.05
CA GLN A 95 8.23 -5.55 -10.91
C GLN A 95 8.17 -6.99 -10.44
N ALA A 96 6.99 -7.61 -10.46
CA ALA A 96 6.87 -9.03 -10.15
C ALA A 96 7.74 -9.87 -11.07
N GLU A 97 7.67 -9.60 -12.36
CA GLU A 97 8.49 -10.29 -13.37
C GLU A 97 9.98 -10.00 -13.17
N GLU A 98 10.34 -8.74 -12.98
CA GLU A 98 11.74 -8.32 -12.78
C GLU A 98 12.36 -8.96 -11.53
N TYR A 99 11.61 -9.04 -10.44
CA TYR A 99 12.11 -9.57 -9.17
C TYR A 99 11.94 -11.08 -9.03
N GLY A 100 11.30 -11.72 -10.01
CA GLY A 100 11.13 -13.18 -10.01
C GLY A 100 10.16 -13.71 -8.99
N HIS A 101 9.09 -12.96 -8.67
CA HIS A 101 8.05 -13.47 -7.79
C HIS A 101 6.65 -13.21 -8.37
N SER A 102 5.62 -13.72 -7.69
CA SER A 102 4.25 -13.65 -8.21
C SER A 102 3.71 -12.23 -8.22
N PHE A 103 2.77 -11.95 -9.12
CA PHE A 103 2.02 -10.70 -9.12
C PHE A 103 1.27 -10.52 -7.79
N LYS A 104 0.69 -11.60 -7.26
CA LYS A 104 0.00 -11.56 -5.96
C LYS A 104 0.93 -11.00 -4.88
N ARG A 105 2.16 -11.51 -4.81
CA ARG A 105 3.14 -11.03 -3.82
C ARG A 105 3.44 -9.55 -4.03
N GLU A 106 3.67 -9.13 -5.26
CA GLU A 106 4.03 -7.74 -5.53
C GLU A 106 2.92 -6.77 -5.18
N ILE A 107 1.69 -7.04 -5.62
CA ILE A 107 0.58 -6.12 -5.34
C ILE A 107 0.26 -6.08 -3.85
N CYS A 108 0.34 -7.21 -3.17
CA CYS A 108 0.16 -7.25 -1.71
C CYS A 108 1.28 -6.50 -0.99
N PHE A 109 2.52 -6.65 -1.42
CA PHE A 109 3.65 -5.92 -0.87
C PHE A 109 3.46 -4.41 -1.01
N LEU A 110 3.07 -3.94 -2.20
CA LEU A 110 2.86 -2.51 -2.44
C LEU A 110 1.73 -1.94 -1.58
N ALA A 111 0.66 -2.70 -1.40
CA ALA A 111 -0.46 -2.27 -0.57
C ALA A 111 -0.06 -2.17 0.91
N VAL A 112 0.63 -3.16 1.43
CA VAL A 112 1.10 -3.18 2.82
C VAL A 112 2.13 -2.08 3.04
N HIS A 113 3.04 -1.89 2.08
CA HIS A 113 4.05 -0.82 2.11
C HIS A 113 3.38 0.55 2.20
N GLY A 114 2.36 0.80 1.35
CA GLY A 114 1.59 2.05 1.38
C GLY A 114 0.86 2.24 2.70
N PHE A 115 0.29 1.18 3.24
CA PHE A 115 -0.41 1.24 4.53
C PHE A 115 0.54 1.69 5.66
N TYR A 116 1.73 1.11 5.73
CA TYR A 116 2.69 1.53 6.76
C TYR A 116 3.15 2.97 6.57
N HIS A 117 3.28 3.44 5.32
CA HIS A 117 3.56 4.85 5.06
C HIS A 117 2.44 5.76 5.57
N LEU A 118 1.18 5.37 5.40
CA LEU A 118 0.06 6.13 5.94
C LEU A 118 0.11 6.23 7.47
N LEU A 119 0.67 5.22 8.14
CA LEU A 119 0.84 5.23 9.59
C LEU A 119 2.06 6.02 10.06
N GLY A 120 2.88 6.54 9.14
CA GLY A 120 4.05 7.33 9.47
C GLY A 120 5.38 6.59 9.44
N TYR A 121 5.38 5.29 9.12
CA TYR A 121 6.66 4.58 8.91
C TYR A 121 7.31 5.08 7.63
N ASP A 122 8.63 5.15 7.63
CA ASP A 122 9.36 5.53 6.43
C ASP A 122 10.64 4.68 6.30
N HIS A 123 11.43 4.97 5.28
CA HIS A 123 12.69 4.28 5.02
C HIS A 123 13.82 5.27 4.74
N MET A 124 13.80 6.40 5.46
CA MET A 124 14.79 7.47 5.32
C MET A 124 16.16 7.06 5.87
N THR A 125 16.19 6.18 6.87
CA THR A 125 17.43 5.63 7.41
C THR A 125 17.46 4.12 7.22
N GLU A 126 18.65 3.53 7.29
CA GLU A 126 18.81 2.08 7.19
C GLU A 126 18.06 1.36 8.31
N ALA A 127 18.06 1.92 9.53
CA ALA A 127 17.35 1.35 10.66
C ALA A 127 15.83 1.37 10.44
N ASP A 128 15.29 2.49 9.94
CA ASP A 128 13.86 2.63 9.63
C ASP A 128 13.46 1.66 8.52
N GLU A 129 14.27 1.52 7.49
CA GLU A 129 14.03 0.59 6.39
C GLU A 129 13.93 -0.86 6.87
N LYS A 130 14.83 -1.27 7.75
CA LYS A 130 14.82 -2.63 8.32
C LYS A 130 13.55 -2.91 9.13
N VAL A 131 13.13 -1.94 9.95
CA VAL A 131 11.91 -2.07 10.75
C VAL A 131 10.68 -2.22 9.85
N MET A 132 10.55 -1.35 8.87
CA MET A 132 9.44 -1.37 7.93
C MET A 132 9.41 -2.66 7.12
N PHE A 133 10.55 -3.08 6.59
CA PHE A 133 10.68 -4.30 5.82
C PHE A 133 10.29 -5.54 6.66
N ALA A 134 10.76 -5.62 7.90
CA ALA A 134 10.43 -6.73 8.79
C ALA A 134 8.92 -6.83 9.05
N LYS A 135 8.25 -5.70 9.26
CA LYS A 135 6.80 -5.65 9.46
C LYS A 135 6.05 -6.10 8.21
N GLN A 136 6.49 -5.68 7.05
CA GLN A 136 5.88 -6.08 5.77
C GLN A 136 6.01 -7.58 5.54
N GLU A 137 7.20 -8.13 5.74
CA GLU A 137 7.44 -9.57 5.57
C GLU A 137 6.64 -10.40 6.57
N GLU A 138 6.50 -9.95 7.80
CA GLU A 138 5.68 -10.63 8.80
C GLU A 138 4.23 -10.75 8.34
N VAL A 139 3.65 -9.69 7.79
CA VAL A 139 2.28 -9.71 7.28
C VAL A 139 2.15 -10.69 6.11
N LEU A 140 3.05 -10.61 5.14
CA LEU A 140 2.99 -11.46 3.96
C LEU A 140 3.16 -12.94 4.33
N ASN A 141 4.10 -13.23 5.22
CA ASN A 141 4.33 -14.60 5.69
C ASN A 141 3.13 -15.15 6.45
N SER A 142 2.46 -14.33 7.27
CA SER A 142 1.27 -14.72 8.00
C SER A 142 0.12 -15.10 7.07
N TYR A 143 0.05 -14.48 5.90
CA TYR A 143 -0.96 -14.80 4.89
C TYR A 143 -0.55 -15.97 3.99
N GLY A 144 0.67 -16.47 4.11
CA GLY A 144 1.18 -17.57 3.29
C GLY A 144 1.81 -17.12 1.98
N ILE A 145 2.14 -15.85 1.84
CA ILE A 145 2.84 -15.31 0.67
C ILE A 145 4.33 -15.25 1.02
N THR A 146 5.10 -16.20 0.51
CA THR A 146 6.54 -16.27 0.74
C THR A 146 7.30 -16.01 -0.57
N ARG A 147 8.56 -15.71 -0.43
CA ARG A 147 9.45 -15.60 -1.59
C ARG A 147 9.68 -16.94 -2.25
#